data_a9459fe5608e057cf695ba233ff27e55
#
_entry.id   a9459fe5608e057cf695ba233ff27e55
#
_cell.length_a   1.000
_cell.length_b   1.000
_cell.length_c   1.000
_cell.angle_alpha   90.00
_cell.angle_beta   90.00
_cell.angle_gamma   90.00
#
_symmetry.space_group_name_H-M   'P 1'
#
loop_
_entity.id
_entity.type
_entity.pdbx_description
1 polymer ?
#
loop_
_entity_poly.entity_id
_entity_poly.type
_entity_poly.pdbx_seq_one_letter_code
_entity_poly.pdbx_strand_id
1 'polypeptide(L)'
;MNRKPDADVPATAHAKAVQALDEFDVLISQYETLLDTQQALVRTANFAGLFDMASRGDKLARDASNCGKRFTPLVAAVADGQFSGPRAVEIRRRSFAASSRAQTLDSGSARLAVACMIERENTGRELRQLGDSPSNAGLPPAYRRDPERFLDRRG
;
A
#
# COMPACT_ATOMS: atom_id res chain seq x y z
N MET A 1 -42.59 -14.62 13.56
CA MET A 1 -41.27 -14.32 12.99
C MET A 1 -41.12 -15.07 11.68
N ASN A 2 -41.36 -14.39 10.56
CA ASN A 2 -41.16 -14.99 9.23
C ASN A 2 -39.65 -15.08 8.96
N ARG A 3 -39.05 -16.25 9.20
CA ARG A 3 -37.76 -16.56 8.59
C ARG A 3 -38.00 -16.59 7.08
N LYS A 4 -37.48 -15.59 6.35
CA LYS A 4 -37.32 -15.70 4.90
C LYS A 4 -36.61 -17.03 4.61
N PRO A 5 -37.04 -17.80 3.59
CA PRO A 5 -36.33 -19.03 3.23
C PRO A 5 -34.86 -18.69 2.99
N ASP A 6 -33.98 -19.59 3.45
CA ASP A 6 -32.53 -19.53 3.27
C ASP A 6 -32.18 -19.48 1.75
N ALA A 7 -32.25 -18.28 1.19
CA ALA A 7 -31.89 -18.08 -0.21
C ALA A 7 -30.36 -18.05 -0.33
N ASP A 8 -29.83 -18.94 -1.13
CA ASP A 8 -28.40 -18.92 -1.46
C ASP A 8 -28.11 -17.84 -2.54
N VAL A 9 -26.86 -17.42 -2.62
CA VAL A 9 -26.41 -16.48 -3.66
C VAL A 9 -26.67 -17.08 -5.05
N PRO A 10 -27.26 -16.31 -5.98
CA PRO A 10 -27.42 -16.76 -7.37
C PRO A 10 -26.09 -17.19 -7.99
N ALA A 11 -26.06 -18.30 -8.71
CA ALA A 11 -24.83 -18.89 -9.25
C ALA A 11 -24.01 -17.90 -10.11
N THR A 12 -24.69 -17.07 -10.91
CA THR A 12 -24.06 -16.06 -11.75
C THR A 12 -23.41 -14.92 -10.92
N ALA A 13 -24.08 -14.48 -9.85
CA ALA A 13 -23.54 -13.45 -8.95
C ALA A 13 -22.36 -14.01 -8.15
N HIS A 14 -22.46 -15.26 -7.68
CA HIS A 14 -21.38 -15.96 -7.02
C HIS A 14 -20.15 -16.08 -7.92
N ALA A 15 -20.29 -16.56 -9.15
CA ALA A 15 -19.18 -16.71 -10.10
C ALA A 15 -18.46 -15.38 -10.37
N LYS A 16 -19.22 -14.29 -10.58
CA LYS A 16 -18.64 -12.94 -10.77
C LYS A 16 -17.89 -12.45 -9.54
N ALA A 17 -18.42 -12.69 -8.34
CA ALA A 17 -17.75 -12.29 -7.10
C ALA A 17 -16.49 -13.11 -6.83
N VAL A 18 -16.52 -14.42 -7.08
CA VAL A 18 -15.36 -15.31 -6.97
C VAL A 18 -14.27 -14.86 -7.93
N GLN A 19 -14.59 -14.61 -9.19
CA GLN A 19 -13.64 -14.09 -10.16
C GLN A 19 -13.01 -12.77 -9.70
N ALA A 20 -13.82 -11.83 -9.21
CA ALA A 20 -13.31 -10.56 -8.72
C ALA A 20 -12.42 -10.73 -7.47
N LEU A 21 -12.74 -11.66 -6.57
CA LEU A 21 -11.90 -12.00 -5.43
C LEU A 21 -10.57 -12.64 -5.86
N ASP A 22 -10.57 -13.49 -6.88
CA ASP A 22 -9.34 -14.09 -7.43
C ASP A 22 -8.44 -13.00 -8.04
N GLU A 23 -9.01 -12.09 -8.83
CA GLU A 23 -8.28 -10.93 -9.38
C GLU A 23 -7.73 -10.04 -8.26
N PHE A 24 -8.51 -9.79 -7.22
CA PHE A 24 -8.08 -9.01 -6.06
C PHE A 24 -6.91 -9.67 -5.33
N ASP A 25 -6.95 -10.99 -5.11
CA ASP A 25 -5.87 -11.74 -4.47
C ASP A 25 -4.56 -11.66 -5.26
N VAL A 26 -4.62 -11.66 -6.59
CA VAL A 26 -3.44 -11.46 -7.45
C VAL A 26 -2.87 -10.07 -7.27
N LEU A 27 -3.72 -9.04 -7.27
CA LEU A 27 -3.29 -7.64 -7.08
C LEU A 27 -2.66 -7.42 -5.70
N ILE A 28 -3.25 -7.99 -4.66
CA ILE A 28 -2.71 -7.95 -3.29
C ILE A 28 -1.34 -8.62 -3.24
N SER A 29 -1.15 -9.79 -3.85
CA SER A 29 0.15 -10.48 -3.90
C SER A 29 1.22 -9.66 -4.64
N GLN A 30 0.85 -8.98 -5.72
CA GLN A 30 1.76 -8.07 -6.42
C GLN A 30 2.13 -6.86 -5.56
N TYR A 31 1.18 -6.34 -4.78
CA TYR A 31 1.44 -5.22 -3.87
C TYR A 31 2.33 -5.64 -2.70
N GLU A 32 2.14 -6.84 -2.13
CA GLU A 32 3.02 -7.42 -1.11
C GLU A 32 4.46 -7.48 -1.61
N THR A 33 4.68 -8.03 -2.81
CA THR A 33 6.01 -8.11 -3.44
C THR A 33 6.62 -6.72 -3.67
N LEU A 34 5.82 -5.75 -4.11
CA LEU A 34 6.26 -4.38 -4.29
C LEU A 34 6.69 -3.75 -2.96
N LEU A 35 5.91 -3.94 -1.90
CA LEU A 35 6.18 -3.41 -0.57
C LEU A 35 7.48 -4.00 0.00
N ASP A 36 7.71 -5.30 -0.13
CA ASP A 36 8.95 -5.95 0.28
C ASP A 36 10.17 -5.37 -0.46
N THR A 37 10.03 -5.14 -1.76
CA THR A 37 11.08 -4.52 -2.57
C THR A 37 11.36 -3.09 -2.12
N GLN A 38 10.32 -2.30 -1.87
CA GLN A 38 10.45 -0.94 -1.36
C GLN A 38 11.13 -0.90 0.02
N GLN A 39 10.79 -1.82 0.92
CA GLN A 39 11.46 -1.94 2.22
C GLN A 39 12.96 -2.26 2.09
N ALA A 40 13.33 -3.13 1.14
CA ALA A 40 14.73 -3.43 0.85
C ALA A 40 15.47 -2.19 0.32
N LEU A 41 14.84 -1.41 -0.57
CA LEU A 41 15.42 -0.17 -1.10
C LEU A 41 15.64 0.90 -0.02
N VAL A 42 14.71 1.02 0.94
CA VAL A 42 14.89 1.92 2.09
C VAL A 42 16.09 1.49 2.94
N ARG A 43 16.21 0.19 3.25
CA ARG A 43 17.33 -0.34 4.03
C ARG A 43 18.70 -0.10 3.37
N THR A 44 18.74 -0.05 2.05
CA THR A 44 19.96 0.19 1.27
C THR A 44 20.14 1.67 0.87
N ALA A 45 19.28 2.57 1.38
CA ALA A 45 19.24 3.99 1.05
C ALA A 45 19.15 4.28 -0.47
N ASN A 46 18.54 3.36 -1.24
CA ASN A 46 18.33 3.53 -2.67
C ASN A 46 17.00 4.24 -2.95
N PHE A 47 16.96 5.54 -2.72
CA PHE A 47 15.74 6.35 -2.88
C PHE A 47 15.34 6.58 -4.35
N ALA A 48 16.30 6.52 -5.29
CA ALA A 48 15.96 6.60 -6.71
C ALA A 48 15.09 5.41 -7.13
N GLY A 49 15.43 4.19 -6.69
CA GLY A 49 14.62 3.00 -6.94
C GLY A 49 13.22 3.09 -6.32
N LEU A 50 13.06 3.74 -5.16
CA LEU A 50 11.73 3.98 -4.57
C LEU A 50 10.86 4.87 -5.43
N PHE A 51 11.43 5.92 -6.02
CA PHE A 51 10.70 6.83 -6.90
C PHE A 51 10.16 6.12 -8.14
N ASP A 52 10.97 5.25 -8.74
CA ASP A 52 10.58 4.46 -9.92
C ASP A 52 9.43 3.50 -9.60
N MET A 53 9.32 3.06 -8.35
CA MET A 53 8.25 2.14 -7.92
C MET A 53 6.98 2.83 -7.45
N ALA A 54 6.99 4.13 -7.17
CA ALA A 54 5.84 4.85 -6.64
C ALA A 54 4.63 4.79 -7.59
N SER A 55 4.82 5.04 -8.88
CA SER A 55 3.75 4.99 -9.88
C SER A 55 3.15 3.59 -10.04
N ARG A 56 3.97 2.55 -9.85
CA ARG A 56 3.50 1.16 -9.87
C ARG A 56 2.64 0.84 -8.66
N GLY A 57 3.02 1.32 -7.48
CA GLY A 57 2.23 1.21 -6.26
C GLY A 57 0.86 1.88 -6.39
N ASP A 58 0.82 3.10 -6.90
CA ASP A 58 -0.42 3.84 -7.14
C ASP A 58 -1.35 3.13 -8.14
N LYS A 59 -0.77 2.52 -9.18
CA LYS A 59 -1.55 1.73 -10.13
C LYS A 59 -2.16 0.51 -9.45
N LEU A 60 -1.37 -0.28 -8.74
CA LEU A 60 -1.85 -1.48 -8.03
C LEU A 60 -2.95 -1.13 -7.02
N ALA A 61 -2.81 -0.04 -6.26
CA ALA A 61 -3.80 0.42 -5.31
C ALA A 61 -5.13 0.78 -6.00
N ARG A 62 -5.08 1.49 -7.14
CA ARG A 62 -6.27 1.83 -7.94
C ARG A 62 -6.94 0.58 -8.51
N ASP A 63 -6.16 -0.33 -9.07
CA ASP A 63 -6.67 -1.57 -9.66
C ASP A 63 -7.33 -2.45 -8.59
N ALA A 64 -6.72 -2.59 -7.40
CA ALA A 64 -7.29 -3.29 -6.26
C ALA A 64 -8.59 -2.63 -5.76
N SER A 65 -8.63 -1.30 -5.66
CA SER A 65 -9.84 -0.56 -5.29
C SER A 65 -10.97 -0.78 -6.30
N ASN A 66 -10.68 -0.73 -7.59
CA ASN A 66 -11.68 -0.96 -8.63
C ASN A 66 -12.17 -2.42 -8.63
N CYS A 67 -11.29 -3.36 -8.39
CA CYS A 67 -11.64 -4.77 -8.24
C CYS A 67 -12.55 -4.98 -7.01
N GLY A 68 -12.22 -4.35 -5.87
CA GLY A 68 -13.02 -4.39 -4.64
C GLY A 68 -14.46 -3.93 -4.85
N LYS A 69 -14.68 -2.87 -5.62
CA LYS A 69 -16.03 -2.36 -5.93
C LYS A 69 -16.93 -3.39 -6.62
N ARG A 70 -16.35 -4.38 -7.30
CA ARG A 70 -17.12 -5.39 -8.05
C ARG A 70 -17.73 -6.45 -7.14
N PHE A 71 -17.13 -6.77 -5.98
CA PHE A 71 -17.66 -7.78 -5.05
C PHE A 71 -18.26 -7.19 -3.76
N THR A 72 -17.91 -5.96 -3.40
CA THR A 72 -18.39 -5.30 -2.16
C THR A 72 -19.92 -5.31 -2.01
N PRO A 73 -20.74 -5.04 -3.04
CA PRO A 73 -22.20 -5.05 -2.87
C PRO A 73 -22.73 -6.44 -2.48
N LEU A 74 -22.17 -7.51 -3.04
CA LEU A 74 -22.57 -8.87 -2.68
C LEU A 74 -22.09 -9.25 -1.28
N VAL A 75 -20.87 -8.84 -0.91
CA VAL A 75 -20.33 -9.05 0.45
C VAL A 75 -21.22 -8.36 1.49
N ALA A 76 -21.65 -7.12 1.23
CA ALA A 76 -22.57 -6.40 2.10
C ALA A 76 -23.92 -7.13 2.23
N ALA A 77 -24.51 -7.58 1.12
CA ALA A 77 -25.76 -8.32 1.14
C ALA A 77 -25.67 -9.65 1.92
N VAL A 78 -24.52 -10.32 1.83
CA VAL A 78 -24.24 -11.55 2.62
C VAL A 78 -24.05 -11.21 4.10
N ALA A 79 -23.38 -10.10 4.42
CA ALA A 79 -23.20 -9.63 5.81
C ALA A 79 -24.52 -9.24 6.45
N ASP A 80 -25.40 -8.60 5.71
CA ASP A 80 -26.76 -8.20 6.15
C ASP A 80 -27.75 -9.39 6.27
N GLY A 81 -27.27 -10.62 6.01
CA GLY A 81 -28.09 -11.83 6.15
C GLY A 81 -29.13 -12.03 5.04
N GLN A 82 -28.97 -11.36 3.88
CA GLN A 82 -29.88 -11.56 2.74
C GLN A 82 -29.69 -12.94 2.10
N PHE A 83 -28.51 -13.55 2.29
CA PHE A 83 -28.13 -14.86 1.81
C PHE A 83 -27.48 -15.67 2.94
N SER A 84 -27.78 -16.98 3.00
CA SER A 84 -27.32 -17.87 4.08
C SER A 84 -26.82 -19.24 3.61
N GLY A 85 -26.90 -19.52 2.32
CA GLY A 85 -26.47 -20.80 1.74
C GLY A 85 -24.95 -20.98 1.63
N PRO A 86 -24.47 -22.12 1.12
CA PRO A 86 -23.06 -22.46 1.06
C PRO A 86 -22.24 -21.45 0.23
N ARG A 87 -22.81 -20.85 -0.83
CA ARG A 87 -22.13 -19.80 -1.62
C ARG A 87 -21.97 -18.52 -0.82
N ALA A 88 -22.94 -18.16 0.02
CA ALA A 88 -22.82 -17.01 0.93
C ALA A 88 -21.70 -17.24 1.95
N VAL A 89 -21.57 -18.45 2.49
CA VAL A 89 -20.49 -18.81 3.42
C VAL A 89 -19.12 -18.70 2.74
N GLU A 90 -19.00 -19.18 1.51
CA GLU A 90 -17.75 -19.08 0.74
C GLU A 90 -17.37 -17.61 0.50
N ILE A 91 -18.28 -16.77 0.02
CA ILE A 91 -18.04 -15.33 -0.18
C ILE A 91 -17.61 -14.66 1.11
N ARG A 92 -18.28 -14.93 2.23
CA ARG A 92 -17.92 -14.36 3.54
C ARG A 92 -16.50 -14.74 3.95
N ARG A 93 -16.15 -16.03 3.83
CA ARG A 93 -14.81 -16.51 4.18
C ARG A 93 -13.73 -15.86 3.33
N ARG A 94 -13.92 -15.81 2.01
CA ARG A 94 -12.94 -15.25 1.07
C ARG A 94 -12.79 -13.75 1.22
N SER A 95 -13.88 -13.02 1.36
CA SER A 95 -13.84 -11.57 1.57
C SER A 95 -13.17 -11.19 2.89
N PHE A 96 -13.38 -11.99 3.95
CA PHE A 96 -12.69 -11.78 5.23
C PHE A 96 -11.18 -11.97 5.09
N ALA A 97 -10.74 -13.04 4.42
CA ALA A 97 -9.32 -13.28 4.16
C ALA A 97 -8.69 -12.15 3.32
N ALA A 98 -9.38 -11.71 2.27
CA ALA A 98 -8.93 -10.60 1.42
C ALA A 98 -8.82 -9.28 2.21
N SER A 99 -9.80 -8.96 3.04
CA SER A 99 -9.79 -7.77 3.90
C SER A 99 -8.65 -7.81 4.92
N SER A 100 -8.39 -8.96 5.53
CA SER A 100 -7.30 -9.13 6.49
C SER A 100 -5.93 -8.89 5.84
N ARG A 101 -5.70 -9.42 4.63
CA ARG A 101 -4.48 -9.16 3.86
C ARG A 101 -4.33 -7.69 3.48
N ALA A 102 -5.41 -7.05 3.03
CA ALA A 102 -5.40 -5.63 2.69
C ALA A 102 -5.04 -4.76 3.90
N GLN A 103 -5.57 -5.05 5.10
CA GLN A 103 -5.22 -4.35 6.33
C GLN A 103 -3.74 -4.53 6.71
N THR A 104 -3.19 -5.73 6.50
CA THR A 104 -1.76 -5.98 6.74
C THR A 104 -0.88 -5.15 5.81
N LEU A 105 -1.27 -5.02 4.53
CA LEU A 105 -0.57 -4.18 3.56
C LEU A 105 -0.64 -2.70 3.90
N ASP A 106 -1.80 -2.22 4.32
CA ASP A 106 -1.98 -0.82 4.74
C ASP A 106 -1.05 -0.48 5.91
N SER A 107 -1.00 -1.36 6.91
CA SER A 107 -0.07 -1.24 8.04
C SER A 107 1.40 -1.28 7.60
N GLY A 108 1.74 -2.12 6.62
CA GLY A 108 3.08 -2.23 6.04
C GLY A 108 3.47 -0.95 5.29
N SER A 109 2.56 -0.39 4.51
CA SER A 109 2.76 0.87 3.79
C SER A 109 2.96 2.06 4.75
N ALA A 110 2.20 2.11 5.85
CA ALA A 110 2.38 3.12 6.88
C ALA A 110 3.76 3.03 7.54
N ARG A 111 4.24 1.82 7.85
CA ARG A 111 5.59 1.60 8.40
C ARG A 111 6.68 2.03 7.42
N LEU A 112 6.51 1.75 6.14
CA LEU A 112 7.43 2.17 5.08
C LEU A 112 7.52 3.71 5.02
N ALA A 113 6.39 4.41 5.06
CA ALA A 113 6.35 5.87 5.07
C ALA A 113 7.13 6.45 6.26
N VAL A 114 6.94 5.89 7.47
CA VAL A 114 7.69 6.30 8.67
C VAL A 114 9.18 6.04 8.50
N ALA A 115 9.59 4.88 7.97
CA ALA A 115 10.99 4.57 7.72
C ALA A 115 11.63 5.57 6.73
N CYS A 116 10.93 5.91 5.65
CA CYS A 116 11.40 6.93 4.70
C CYS A 116 11.58 8.30 5.35
N MET A 117 10.67 8.70 6.24
CA MET A 117 10.79 9.97 6.98
C MET A 117 12.04 9.98 7.89
N ILE A 118 12.27 8.90 8.64
CA ILE A 118 13.44 8.76 9.52
C ILE A 118 14.73 8.85 8.70
N GLU A 119 14.83 8.13 7.59
CA GLU A 119 16.02 8.15 6.73
C GLU A 119 16.25 9.52 6.10
N ARG A 120 15.19 10.22 5.70
CA ARG A 120 15.29 11.61 5.23
C ARG A 120 15.87 12.54 6.30
N GLU A 121 15.41 12.41 7.54
CA GLU A 121 15.92 13.21 8.65
C GLU A 121 17.40 12.89 8.95
N ASN A 122 17.77 11.61 8.95
CA ASN A 122 19.15 11.16 9.17
C ASN A 122 20.08 11.74 8.10
N THR A 123 19.71 11.58 6.83
CA THR A 123 20.48 12.14 5.70
C THR A 123 20.61 13.66 5.80
N GLY A 124 19.54 14.36 6.21
CA GLY A 124 19.56 15.81 6.43
C GLY A 124 20.51 16.22 7.57
N ARG A 125 20.62 15.42 8.64
CA ARG A 125 21.59 15.65 9.73
C ARG A 125 23.03 15.43 9.28
N GLU A 126 23.28 14.35 8.56
CA GLU A 126 24.60 14.03 8.01
C GLU A 126 25.10 15.13 7.04
N LEU A 127 24.23 15.61 6.16
CA LEU A 127 24.56 16.72 5.24
C LEU A 127 24.90 18.00 6.00
N ARG A 128 24.20 18.32 7.08
CA ARG A 128 24.52 19.47 7.94
C ARG A 128 25.87 19.30 8.62
N GLN A 129 26.15 18.13 9.18
CA GLN A 129 27.45 17.84 9.81
C GLN A 129 28.60 17.94 8.82
N LEU A 130 28.42 17.52 7.56
CA LEU A 130 29.43 17.67 6.51
C LEU A 130 29.62 19.15 6.11
N GLY A 131 28.52 19.94 6.13
CA GLY A 131 28.58 21.40 5.88
C GLY A 131 29.32 22.15 6.97
N ASP A 132 29.22 21.71 8.22
CA ASP A 132 29.88 22.29 9.39
C ASP A 132 31.31 21.76 9.63
N SER A 133 31.78 20.86 8.77
CA SER A 133 33.10 20.24 8.89
C SER A 133 34.22 21.27 8.76
N PRO A 134 35.32 21.19 9.57
CA PRO A 134 36.45 22.12 9.54
C PRO A 134 37.11 22.28 8.15
N SER A 135 36.98 21.26 7.29
CA SER A 135 37.46 21.32 5.90
C SER A 135 36.75 22.37 5.04
N ASN A 136 35.55 22.80 5.45
CA ASN A 136 34.83 23.90 4.80
C ASN A 136 35.14 25.28 5.40
N ALA A 137 35.74 25.35 6.58
CA ALA A 137 35.99 26.62 7.29
C ALA A 137 37.02 27.51 6.58
N GLY A 138 37.88 26.98 5.75
CA GLY A 138 38.90 27.71 4.98
C GLY A 138 38.47 28.14 3.57
N LEU A 139 37.27 27.77 3.13
CA LEU A 139 36.77 28.10 1.80
C LEU A 139 36.11 29.49 1.79
N PRO A 140 36.30 30.30 0.72
CA PRO A 140 35.53 31.54 0.54
C PRO A 140 34.04 31.27 0.57
N PRO A 141 33.19 32.20 1.04
CA PRO A 141 31.74 31.99 1.17
C PRO A 141 31.05 31.48 -0.11
N ALA A 142 31.58 31.87 -1.28
CA ALA A 142 31.07 31.46 -2.58
C ALA A 142 31.29 29.95 -2.88
N TYR A 143 32.23 29.28 -2.19
CA TYR A 143 32.58 27.89 -2.37
C TYR A 143 32.16 27.01 -1.18
N ARG A 144 31.61 27.58 -0.12
CA ARG A 144 31.02 26.81 0.97
C ARG A 144 29.80 26.07 0.45
N ARG A 145 29.83 24.76 0.53
CA ARG A 145 28.65 23.94 0.25
C ARG A 145 27.58 24.27 1.29
N ASP A 146 26.54 24.96 0.86
CA ASP A 146 25.37 25.25 1.68
C ASP A 146 24.39 24.08 1.54
N PRO A 147 24.27 23.20 2.54
CA PRO A 147 23.39 22.04 2.47
C PRO A 147 21.92 22.45 2.38
N GLU A 148 21.55 23.66 2.84
CA GLU A 148 20.16 24.13 2.80
C GLU A 148 19.72 24.47 1.37
N ARG A 149 20.61 24.84 0.46
CA ARG A 149 20.28 25.09 -0.95
C ARG A 149 19.80 23.85 -1.71
N PHE A 150 20.11 22.67 -1.21
CA PHE A 150 19.63 21.41 -1.82
C PHE A 150 18.26 20.98 -1.32
N LEU A 151 17.83 21.48 -0.15
CA LEU A 151 16.54 21.12 0.45
C LEU A 151 15.40 22.03 -0.05
N ASP A 152 15.69 23.27 -0.42
CA ASP A 152 14.67 24.26 -0.84
C ASP A 152 14.21 24.15 -2.30
N ARG A 153 14.81 23.30 -3.13
CA ARG A 153 14.41 23.12 -4.54
C ARG A 153 13.30 22.13 -4.78
N ARG A 154 12.64 21.63 -3.72
CA ARG A 154 11.49 20.72 -3.81
C ARG A 154 10.35 21.20 -2.91
N GLY A 155 9.95 22.44 -3.09
CA GLY A 155 8.67 22.92 -2.65
C GLY A 155 7.63 22.73 -3.73
#